data_47773304542695843b1c3116d312d437
#
_entry.id   47773304542695843b1c3116d312d437
#
_cell.length_a   1.000
_cell.length_b   1.000
_cell.length_c   1.000
_cell.angle_alpha   90.00
_cell.angle_beta   90.00
_cell.angle_gamma   90.00
#
_symmetry.space_group_name_H-M   'P 1'
#
loop_
_entity.id
_entity.type
_entity.pdbx_description
1 polymer ?
#
loop_
_entity_poly.entity_id
_entity_poly.type
_entity_poly.pdbx_seq_one_letter_code
_entity_poly.pdbx_strand_id
1 'polypeptide(L)'
;DRNYGLVDKLLPRTKTRVYLKELFGESEDKKSFARISGFEYFQLIRSEKTEQQGKDKIAVIVAKGTIVDGVQPPGTIGGDSTSRLIREAHEDENVKAIVLRVDSGGGGVFASEQIRQELLEAKEKGLKIIASMGNVAASGGYWISANAHEIWASHNTITGSIGIFGLLPTFDRALNEIGINSDGVKTSKIDLSGDITQPLSEGLSNIIQSEIEYGYKRFIGLVSEARDIPIDQVDQIAQGRVWAGSSAKELGLVDEIGNLKMAVKRAAELAEITEYSTYYPIQTVDWRAQLAKRFSGYIGWIIPAYVKDNFVLRNVINALKDIDQLNDPKGIYVICEDCPI
;
A
#
# COMPACT_ATOMS: atom_id res chain seq x y z
N ASP A 1 -31.78 -13.39 -9.64
CA ASP A 1 -30.43 -13.44 -10.17
C ASP A 1 -30.30 -14.37 -11.39
N ARG A 2 -31.01 -15.53 -11.41
CA ARG A 2 -31.12 -16.38 -12.60
C ARG A 2 -31.79 -15.65 -13.77
N ASN A 3 -32.80 -14.84 -13.49
CA ASN A 3 -33.53 -14.06 -14.50
C ASN A 3 -32.67 -12.96 -15.17
N TYR A 4 -31.55 -12.58 -14.54
CA TYR A 4 -30.59 -11.60 -15.04
C TYR A 4 -29.33 -12.23 -15.66
N GLY A 5 -29.29 -13.57 -15.77
CA GLY A 5 -28.13 -14.28 -16.35
C GLY A 5 -26.88 -14.27 -15.49
N LEU A 6 -26.98 -13.87 -14.19
CA LEU A 6 -25.85 -13.85 -13.26
C LEU A 6 -25.54 -15.22 -12.66
N VAL A 7 -26.47 -16.16 -12.76
CA VAL A 7 -26.35 -17.52 -12.24
C VAL A 7 -27.00 -18.50 -13.23
N ASP A 8 -26.29 -19.53 -13.63
CA ASP A 8 -26.78 -20.54 -14.60
C ASP A 8 -27.81 -21.47 -13.95
N LYS A 9 -27.52 -21.94 -12.73
CA LYS A 9 -28.39 -22.89 -12.02
C LYS A 9 -28.46 -22.58 -10.53
N LEU A 10 -29.65 -22.78 -9.97
CA LEU A 10 -29.89 -22.76 -8.52
C LEU A 10 -30.03 -24.20 -8.02
N LEU A 11 -28.99 -24.71 -7.39
CA LEU A 11 -28.91 -26.09 -6.90
C LEU A 11 -28.46 -26.11 -5.43
N PRO A 12 -29.05 -26.96 -4.58
CA PRO A 12 -28.47 -27.26 -3.27
C PRO A 12 -27.07 -27.88 -3.42
N ARG A 13 -26.23 -27.70 -2.42
CA ARG A 13 -24.82 -28.19 -2.44
C ARG A 13 -24.68 -29.67 -2.85
N THR A 14 -25.61 -30.50 -2.41
CA THR A 14 -25.61 -31.94 -2.76
C THR A 14 -25.85 -32.16 -4.26
N LYS A 15 -26.84 -31.46 -4.82
CA LYS A 15 -27.16 -31.55 -6.28
C LYS A 15 -26.09 -30.87 -7.13
N THR A 16 -25.47 -29.80 -6.64
CA THR A 16 -24.32 -29.20 -7.31
C THR A 16 -23.16 -30.18 -7.43
N ARG A 17 -22.90 -30.97 -6.38
CA ARG A 17 -21.85 -32.00 -6.43
C ARG A 17 -22.14 -33.07 -7.47
N VAL A 18 -23.37 -33.55 -7.59
CA VAL A 18 -23.78 -34.52 -8.61
C VAL A 18 -23.58 -33.92 -9.99
N TYR A 19 -24.09 -32.71 -10.21
CA TYR A 19 -23.94 -32.00 -11.48
C TYR A 19 -22.47 -31.79 -11.89
N LEU A 20 -21.59 -31.44 -10.93
CA LEU A 20 -20.17 -31.28 -11.21
C LEU A 20 -19.47 -32.62 -11.48
N LYS A 21 -19.91 -33.74 -10.85
CA LYS A 21 -19.42 -35.09 -11.20
C LYS A 21 -19.80 -35.49 -12.65
N GLU A 22 -20.99 -35.13 -13.07
CA GLU A 22 -21.44 -35.39 -14.46
C GLU A 22 -20.62 -34.57 -15.48
N LEU A 23 -20.26 -33.35 -15.14
CA LEU A 23 -19.50 -32.48 -16.04
C LEU A 23 -17.99 -32.80 -16.09
N PHE A 24 -17.38 -33.06 -14.95
CA PHE A 24 -15.93 -33.12 -14.80
C PHE A 24 -15.41 -34.52 -14.42
N GLY A 25 -16.29 -35.48 -14.22
CA GLY A 25 -15.94 -36.82 -13.72
C GLY A 25 -15.79 -36.86 -12.21
N GLU A 26 -15.56 -38.04 -11.68
CA GLU A 26 -15.33 -38.27 -10.25
C GLU A 26 -13.87 -38.08 -9.86
N SER A 27 -13.65 -37.63 -8.62
CA SER A 27 -12.32 -37.65 -7.99
C SER A 27 -11.80 -39.08 -7.82
N GLU A 28 -10.50 -39.27 -7.70
CA GLU A 28 -9.87 -40.58 -7.54
C GLU A 28 -10.46 -41.39 -6.36
N ASP A 29 -10.80 -40.69 -5.26
CA ASP A 29 -11.44 -41.30 -4.08
C ASP A 29 -12.97 -41.46 -4.23
N LYS A 30 -13.53 -41.13 -5.40
CA LYS A 30 -14.97 -41.17 -5.75
C LYS A 30 -15.91 -40.37 -4.83
N LYS A 31 -15.36 -39.59 -3.90
CA LYS A 31 -16.17 -38.84 -2.94
C LYS A 31 -16.67 -37.49 -3.47
N SER A 32 -16.01 -36.97 -4.50
CA SER A 32 -16.33 -35.66 -5.08
C SER A 32 -16.20 -35.69 -6.61
N PHE A 33 -16.34 -34.54 -7.25
CA PHE A 33 -15.98 -34.34 -8.66
C PHE A 33 -14.47 -34.16 -8.81
N ALA A 34 -13.94 -34.46 -9.99
CA ALA A 34 -12.52 -34.23 -10.30
C ALA A 34 -12.19 -32.74 -10.19
N ARG A 35 -11.21 -32.42 -9.39
CA ARG A 35 -10.79 -31.03 -9.12
C ARG A 35 -9.33 -31.00 -8.75
N ILE A 36 -8.72 -29.87 -9.01
CA ILE A 36 -7.41 -29.53 -8.52
C ILE A 36 -7.52 -28.34 -7.56
N SER A 37 -6.75 -28.27 -6.51
CA SER A 37 -6.71 -27.09 -5.66
C SER A 37 -6.11 -25.90 -6.41
N GLY A 38 -6.49 -24.69 -6.05
CA GLY A 38 -5.89 -23.48 -6.64
C GLY A 38 -4.38 -23.42 -6.45
N PHE A 39 -3.87 -23.95 -5.35
CA PHE A 39 -2.43 -24.06 -5.08
C PHE A 39 -1.74 -25.05 -6.01
N GLU A 40 -2.27 -26.26 -6.18
CA GLU A 40 -1.73 -27.28 -7.09
C GLU A 40 -1.78 -26.80 -8.55
N TYR A 41 -2.87 -26.18 -8.97
CA TYR A 41 -2.99 -25.57 -10.29
C TYR A 41 -1.95 -24.47 -10.51
N PHE A 42 -1.72 -23.62 -9.51
CA PHE A 42 -0.68 -22.60 -9.57
C PHE A 42 0.72 -23.20 -9.69
N GLN A 43 1.01 -24.30 -8.98
CA GLN A 43 2.29 -25.00 -9.09
C GLN A 43 2.47 -25.64 -10.48
N LEU A 44 1.42 -26.22 -11.05
CA LEU A 44 1.44 -26.78 -12.42
C LEU A 44 1.75 -25.69 -13.46
N ILE A 45 1.03 -24.58 -13.44
CA ILE A 45 1.28 -23.45 -14.36
C ILE A 45 2.69 -22.89 -14.17
N ARG A 46 3.17 -22.83 -12.94
CA ARG A 46 4.51 -22.33 -12.64
C ARG A 46 5.59 -23.25 -13.18
N SER A 47 5.38 -24.57 -13.14
CA SER A 47 6.33 -25.55 -13.71
C SER A 47 6.31 -25.55 -15.25
N GLU A 48 5.16 -25.28 -15.88
CA GLU A 48 5.06 -25.16 -17.34
C GLU A 48 5.64 -23.85 -17.89
N LYS A 49 5.67 -22.79 -17.06
CA LYS A 49 6.42 -21.55 -17.34
C LYS A 49 7.91 -21.72 -17.00
N THR A 50 8.51 -22.82 -17.44
CA THR A 50 9.96 -22.96 -17.38
C THR A 50 10.57 -21.88 -18.26
N GLU A 51 11.09 -20.84 -17.59
CA GLU A 51 12.24 -20.06 -18.00
C GLU A 51 12.38 -19.75 -19.51
N GLN A 52 11.66 -18.77 -20.00
CA GLN A 52 12.29 -17.89 -20.99
C GLN A 52 13.43 -17.17 -20.24
N GLN A 53 14.59 -17.80 -20.19
CA GLN A 53 15.82 -17.24 -19.67
C GLN A 53 16.39 -16.25 -20.66
N GLY A 54 15.73 -15.12 -20.87
CA GLY A 54 16.41 -13.92 -21.32
C GLY A 54 17.41 -13.52 -20.22
N LYS A 55 18.61 -13.12 -20.59
CA LYS A 55 19.60 -12.57 -19.65
C LYS A 55 19.03 -11.34 -18.94
N ASP A 56 18.22 -10.55 -19.65
CA ASP A 56 17.62 -9.32 -19.14
C ASP A 56 16.37 -9.59 -18.30
N LYS A 57 16.19 -8.79 -17.24
CA LYS A 57 15.13 -8.96 -16.27
C LYS A 57 14.33 -7.66 -16.08
N ILE A 58 13.04 -7.82 -15.79
CA ILE A 58 12.17 -6.77 -15.27
C ILE A 58 11.78 -7.14 -13.85
N ALA A 59 12.13 -6.30 -12.88
CA ALA A 59 11.71 -6.46 -11.49
C ALA A 59 10.31 -5.91 -11.29
N VAL A 60 9.37 -6.73 -10.81
CA VAL A 60 8.02 -6.29 -10.42
C VAL A 60 7.97 -6.20 -8.90
N ILE A 61 8.07 -4.99 -8.37
CA ILE A 61 8.05 -4.72 -6.94
C ILE A 61 6.63 -4.39 -6.51
N VAL A 62 6.07 -5.20 -5.61
CA VAL A 62 4.69 -5.05 -5.15
C VAL A 62 4.65 -4.21 -3.88
N ALA A 63 4.10 -3.01 -4.00
CA ALA A 63 3.80 -2.10 -2.90
C ALA A 63 2.30 -2.15 -2.60
N LYS A 64 1.89 -3.03 -1.67
CA LYS A 64 0.49 -3.24 -1.30
C LYS A 64 0.26 -3.03 0.19
N GLY A 65 -0.77 -2.27 0.54
CA GLY A 65 -1.17 -1.95 1.92
C GLY A 65 -0.76 -0.53 2.34
N THR A 66 -0.79 -0.26 3.64
CA THR A 66 -0.40 1.04 4.22
C THR A 66 1.12 1.21 4.18
N ILE A 67 1.57 2.43 3.90
CA ILE A 67 3.00 2.78 3.93
C ILE A 67 3.37 3.18 5.35
N VAL A 68 4.33 2.48 5.94
CA VAL A 68 4.79 2.71 7.33
C VAL A 68 6.32 2.62 7.41
N ASP A 69 6.90 3.18 8.44
CA ASP A 69 8.33 3.19 8.63
C ASP A 69 8.90 1.79 8.92
N GLY A 70 10.17 1.65 8.62
CA GLY A 70 10.96 0.47 8.98
C GLY A 70 10.74 -0.74 8.09
N VAL A 71 11.10 -1.91 8.64
CA VAL A 71 10.96 -3.21 7.98
C VAL A 71 9.60 -3.81 8.32
N GLN A 72 8.76 -3.99 7.30
CA GLN A 72 7.39 -4.49 7.46
C GLN A 72 7.19 -5.83 6.72
N PRO A 73 6.25 -6.67 7.20
CA PRO A 73 5.92 -7.92 6.52
C PRO A 73 5.15 -7.67 5.21
N PRO A 74 5.07 -8.66 4.30
CA PRO A 74 4.21 -8.60 3.12
C PRO A 74 2.75 -8.28 3.49
N GLY A 75 2.14 -7.36 2.74
CA GLY A 75 0.79 -6.82 3.02
C GLY A 75 0.84 -5.44 3.69
N THR A 76 2.03 -4.99 4.07
CA THR A 76 2.32 -3.63 4.54
C THR A 76 3.56 -3.14 3.78
N ILE A 77 3.59 -1.87 3.42
CA ILE A 77 4.70 -1.27 2.68
C ILE A 77 5.64 -0.63 3.68
N GLY A 78 6.76 -1.30 4.01
CA GLY A 78 7.77 -0.72 4.89
C GLY A 78 8.75 0.14 4.11
N GLY A 79 9.06 1.33 4.63
CA GLY A 79 10.05 2.22 4.03
C GLY A 79 11.39 1.49 3.77
N ASP A 80 11.97 0.88 4.81
CA ASP A 80 13.25 0.16 4.71
C ASP A 80 13.15 -1.12 3.86
N SER A 81 12.10 -1.90 4.07
CA SER A 81 11.99 -3.19 3.37
C SER A 81 11.71 -3.02 1.88
N THR A 82 10.90 -2.02 1.49
CA THR A 82 10.61 -1.75 0.07
C THR A 82 11.79 -1.09 -0.61
N SER A 83 12.46 -0.12 0.03
CA SER A 83 13.70 0.47 -0.48
C SER A 83 14.78 -0.56 -0.72
N ARG A 84 14.92 -1.55 0.18
CA ARG A 84 15.85 -2.65 -0.01
C ARG A 84 15.54 -3.48 -1.26
N LEU A 85 14.27 -3.82 -1.52
CA LEU A 85 13.89 -4.55 -2.74
C LEU A 85 14.21 -3.76 -4.02
N ILE A 86 14.01 -2.44 -3.98
CA ILE A 86 14.36 -1.54 -5.10
C ILE A 86 15.87 -1.52 -5.30
N ARG A 87 16.64 -1.44 -4.21
CA ARG A 87 18.11 -1.45 -4.23
C ARG A 87 18.64 -2.77 -4.80
N GLU A 88 18.19 -3.90 -4.28
CA GLU A 88 18.56 -5.22 -4.80
C GLU A 88 18.25 -5.35 -6.30
N ALA A 89 17.15 -4.74 -6.76
CA ALA A 89 16.80 -4.73 -8.18
C ALA A 89 17.76 -3.87 -9.02
N HIS A 90 18.12 -2.67 -8.57
CA HIS A 90 19.01 -1.80 -9.37
C HIS A 90 20.51 -2.15 -9.22
N GLU A 91 20.87 -3.00 -8.26
CA GLU A 91 22.21 -3.57 -8.12
C GLU A 91 22.42 -4.84 -8.99
N ASP A 92 21.36 -5.50 -9.45
CA ASP A 92 21.45 -6.62 -10.38
C ASP A 92 21.65 -6.09 -11.82
N GLU A 93 22.83 -6.27 -12.38
CA GLU A 93 23.18 -5.83 -13.75
C GLU A 93 22.25 -6.40 -14.84
N ASN A 94 21.56 -7.48 -14.58
CA ASN A 94 20.61 -8.05 -15.52
C ASN A 94 19.24 -7.35 -15.47
N VAL A 95 18.93 -6.59 -14.42
CA VAL A 95 17.69 -5.82 -14.33
C VAL A 95 17.80 -4.55 -15.17
N LYS A 96 16.89 -4.40 -16.11
CA LYS A 96 16.84 -3.25 -17.04
C LYS A 96 15.69 -2.31 -16.75
N ALA A 97 14.66 -2.80 -16.07
CA ALA A 97 13.51 -1.99 -15.68
C ALA A 97 12.90 -2.47 -14.36
N ILE A 98 12.23 -1.54 -13.68
CA ILE A 98 11.41 -1.78 -12.50
C ILE A 98 9.97 -1.42 -12.82
N VAL A 99 9.05 -2.32 -12.53
CA VAL A 99 7.62 -2.02 -12.48
C VAL A 99 7.18 -1.99 -11.02
N LEU A 100 6.88 -0.80 -10.51
CA LEU A 100 6.34 -0.61 -9.17
C LEU A 100 4.84 -0.84 -9.21
N ARG A 101 4.36 -1.97 -8.70
CA ARG A 101 2.95 -2.29 -8.60
C ARG A 101 2.38 -1.74 -7.31
N VAL A 102 1.62 -0.65 -7.37
CA VAL A 102 1.10 0.08 -6.22
C VAL A 102 -0.39 -0.24 -5.99
N ASP A 103 -0.72 -0.67 -4.78
CA ASP A 103 -2.11 -0.86 -4.31
C ASP A 103 -2.19 -0.35 -2.87
N SER A 104 -2.24 0.99 -2.70
CA SER A 104 -2.06 1.67 -1.42
C SER A 104 -2.83 2.99 -1.34
N GLY A 105 -3.50 3.21 -0.23
CA GLY A 105 -4.09 4.50 0.14
C GLY A 105 -3.07 5.52 0.67
N GLY A 106 -1.80 5.13 0.82
CA GLY A 106 -0.75 5.99 1.38
C GLY A 106 -0.29 5.59 2.77
N GLY A 107 0.22 6.54 3.55
CA GLY A 107 0.73 6.31 4.90
C GLY A 107 1.75 7.36 5.35
N GLY A 108 2.83 6.96 6.03
CA GLY A 108 3.87 7.85 6.53
C GLY A 108 4.61 8.61 5.43
N VAL A 109 4.78 9.90 5.63
CA VAL A 109 5.51 10.79 4.68
C VAL A 109 6.95 10.35 4.55
N PHE A 110 7.60 10.06 5.67
CA PHE A 110 9.02 9.68 5.70
C PHE A 110 9.27 8.39 4.92
N ALA A 111 8.49 7.34 5.17
CA ALA A 111 8.58 6.07 4.46
C ALA A 111 8.31 6.22 2.95
N SER A 112 7.29 7.05 2.58
CA SER A 112 6.98 7.33 1.19
C SER A 112 8.14 8.03 0.48
N GLU A 113 8.76 9.01 1.13
CA GLU A 113 9.92 9.72 0.59
C GLU A 113 11.13 8.81 0.46
N GLN A 114 11.39 7.96 1.45
CA GLN A 114 12.50 7.00 1.43
C GLN A 114 12.39 6.06 0.22
N ILE A 115 11.20 5.53 -0.04
CA ILE A 115 10.94 4.66 -1.21
C ILE A 115 11.13 5.45 -2.51
N ARG A 116 10.61 6.69 -2.58
CA ARG A 116 10.76 7.55 -3.75
C ARG A 116 12.22 7.85 -4.07
N GLN A 117 13.03 8.14 -3.06
CA GLN A 117 14.46 8.41 -3.24
C GLN A 117 15.21 7.19 -3.80
N GLU A 118 14.89 5.99 -3.34
CA GLU A 118 15.50 4.78 -3.86
C GLU A 118 15.12 4.51 -5.34
N LEU A 119 13.88 4.87 -5.72
CA LEU A 119 13.45 4.82 -7.13
C LEU A 119 14.18 5.86 -7.98
N LEU A 120 14.44 7.05 -7.46
CA LEU A 120 15.25 8.06 -8.16
C LEU A 120 16.67 7.58 -8.37
N GLU A 121 17.30 7.00 -7.35
CA GLU A 121 18.63 6.38 -7.47
C GLU A 121 18.66 5.30 -8.57
N ALA A 122 17.64 4.42 -8.61
CA ALA A 122 17.50 3.44 -9.68
C ALA A 122 17.37 4.10 -11.07
N LYS A 123 16.63 5.21 -11.16
CA LYS A 123 16.47 5.98 -12.40
C LYS A 123 17.79 6.64 -12.85
N GLU A 124 18.55 7.19 -11.90
CA GLU A 124 19.88 7.77 -12.16
C GLU A 124 20.88 6.73 -12.67
N LYS A 125 20.78 5.49 -12.19
CA LYS A 125 21.53 4.33 -12.70
C LYS A 125 21.06 3.83 -14.07
N GLY A 126 20.07 4.47 -14.66
CA GLY A 126 19.60 4.21 -16.02
C GLY A 126 18.45 3.22 -16.14
N LEU A 127 17.94 2.66 -15.02
CA LEU A 127 16.81 1.76 -15.06
C LEU A 127 15.53 2.50 -15.49
N LYS A 128 14.71 1.83 -16.29
CA LYS A 128 13.39 2.34 -16.64
C LYS A 128 12.38 1.97 -15.57
N ILE A 129 11.59 2.94 -15.12
CA ILE A 129 10.62 2.77 -14.03
C ILE A 129 9.23 3.07 -14.53
N ILE A 130 8.32 2.10 -14.35
CA ILE A 130 6.89 2.29 -14.58
C ILE A 130 6.16 2.06 -13.26
N ALA A 131 5.28 2.98 -12.90
CA ALA A 131 4.31 2.77 -11.83
C ALA A 131 3.04 2.16 -12.41
N SER A 132 2.67 0.97 -11.94
CA SER A 132 1.43 0.29 -12.31
C SER A 132 0.49 0.31 -11.12
N MET A 133 -0.52 1.18 -11.17
CA MET A 133 -1.49 1.35 -10.10
C MET A 133 -2.50 0.20 -10.07
N GLY A 134 -2.84 -0.26 -8.87
CA GLY A 134 -3.87 -1.25 -8.59
C GLY A 134 -5.27 -0.65 -8.50
N ASN A 135 -6.04 -1.10 -7.51
CA ASN A 135 -7.33 -0.51 -7.23
C ASN A 135 -7.18 0.89 -6.65
N VAL A 136 -6.18 1.07 -5.79
CA VAL A 136 -5.87 2.33 -5.13
C VAL A 136 -4.38 2.63 -5.27
N ALA A 137 -4.02 3.85 -5.62
CA ALA A 137 -2.67 4.37 -5.54
C ALA A 137 -2.75 5.87 -5.26
N ALA A 138 -3.06 6.20 -4.02
CA ALA A 138 -3.43 7.55 -3.60
C ALA A 138 -2.49 8.06 -2.51
N SER A 139 -2.39 9.37 -2.38
CA SER A 139 -1.62 10.06 -1.35
C SER A 139 -0.15 9.58 -1.31
N GLY A 140 0.34 8.92 -0.24
CA GLY A 140 1.67 8.30 -0.23
C GLY A 140 1.90 7.30 -1.36
N GLY A 141 0.84 6.57 -1.81
CA GLY A 141 0.90 5.69 -2.98
C GLY A 141 1.14 6.46 -4.28
N TYR A 142 0.59 7.67 -4.42
CA TYR A 142 0.90 8.57 -5.52
C TYR A 142 2.31 9.16 -5.37
N TRP A 143 2.71 9.54 -4.15
CA TRP A 143 4.06 10.05 -3.83
C TRP A 143 5.16 9.12 -4.35
N ILE A 144 5.10 7.83 -4.04
CA ILE A 144 6.09 6.85 -4.50
C ILE A 144 6.01 6.58 -6.01
N SER A 145 4.89 6.89 -6.66
CA SER A 145 4.67 6.70 -8.09
C SER A 145 5.09 7.88 -8.94
N ALA A 146 5.09 9.09 -8.38
CA ALA A 146 5.11 10.35 -9.11
C ALA A 146 6.32 10.50 -10.06
N ASN A 147 7.50 10.04 -9.64
CA ASN A 147 8.74 10.18 -10.43
C ASN A 147 9.02 8.99 -11.37
N ALA A 148 8.09 8.06 -11.58
CA ALA A 148 8.21 7.04 -12.61
C ALA A 148 8.33 7.67 -14.01
N HIS A 149 8.89 6.95 -14.98
CA HIS A 149 8.90 7.40 -16.37
C HIS A 149 7.50 7.46 -16.96
N GLU A 150 6.67 6.50 -16.57
CA GLU A 150 5.24 6.48 -16.91
C GLU A 150 4.43 5.92 -15.73
N ILE A 151 3.23 6.47 -15.54
CA ILE A 151 2.25 6.02 -14.55
C ILE A 151 1.07 5.40 -15.28
N TRP A 152 0.78 4.15 -15.00
CA TRP A 152 -0.28 3.37 -15.61
C TRP A 152 -1.36 3.04 -14.59
N ALA A 153 -2.63 3.28 -14.93
CA ALA A 153 -3.78 3.01 -14.06
C ALA A 153 -4.91 2.31 -14.82
N SER A 154 -5.84 1.69 -14.12
CA SER A 154 -7.12 1.27 -14.69
C SER A 154 -8.09 2.46 -14.70
N HIS A 155 -9.16 2.41 -15.51
CA HIS A 155 -10.17 3.48 -15.54
C HIS A 155 -10.72 3.82 -14.16
N ASN A 156 -10.94 2.81 -13.32
CA ASN A 156 -11.56 2.92 -12.00
C ASN A 156 -10.54 2.93 -10.85
N THR A 157 -9.25 3.00 -11.14
CA THR A 157 -8.24 3.17 -10.08
C THR A 157 -8.52 4.45 -9.30
N ILE A 158 -8.53 4.36 -7.98
CA ILE A 158 -8.61 5.54 -7.11
C ILE A 158 -7.18 6.07 -6.93
N THR A 159 -6.94 7.33 -7.33
CA THR A 159 -5.61 7.95 -7.26
C THR A 159 -5.69 9.43 -6.88
N GLY A 160 -4.57 10.17 -6.95
CA GLY A 160 -4.50 11.53 -6.47
C GLY A 160 -4.37 11.57 -4.94
N SER A 161 -5.34 12.15 -4.25
CA SER A 161 -5.28 12.44 -2.80
C SER A 161 -3.95 13.14 -2.44
N ILE A 162 -3.55 14.11 -3.29
CA ILE A 162 -2.34 14.90 -3.09
C ILE A 162 -2.61 15.90 -1.98
N GLY A 163 -2.27 15.50 -0.76
CA GLY A 163 -2.55 16.22 0.47
C GLY A 163 -1.76 15.67 1.64
N ILE A 164 -1.67 16.44 2.72
CA ILE A 164 -0.99 16.09 3.97
C ILE A 164 -1.92 16.39 5.12
N PHE A 165 -1.98 15.52 6.10
CA PHE A 165 -2.61 15.79 7.38
C PHE A 165 -1.72 15.31 8.53
N GLY A 166 -1.96 15.85 9.71
CA GLY A 166 -1.35 15.40 10.96
C GLY A 166 -2.43 14.95 11.92
N LEU A 167 -2.19 13.86 12.64
CA LEU A 167 -3.08 13.35 13.68
C LEU A 167 -2.37 13.34 15.02
N LEU A 168 -2.87 14.13 15.96
CA LEU A 168 -2.40 14.17 17.33
C LEU A 168 -3.59 14.08 18.29
N PRO A 169 -3.93 12.89 18.82
CA PRO A 169 -5.04 12.74 19.75
C PRO A 169 -4.68 13.34 21.12
N THR A 170 -5.63 14.05 21.75
CA THR A 170 -5.57 14.45 23.15
C THR A 170 -6.78 13.90 23.90
N PHE A 171 -6.62 13.59 25.17
CA PHE A 171 -7.66 12.97 26.01
C PHE A 171 -8.04 13.86 27.19
N ASP A 172 -7.57 15.11 27.24
CA ASP A 172 -7.83 16.07 28.30
C ASP A 172 -9.33 16.22 28.64
N ARG A 173 -10.18 16.36 27.63
CA ARG A 173 -11.62 16.50 27.82
C ARG A 173 -12.23 15.20 28.38
N ALA A 174 -11.86 14.04 27.82
CA ALA A 174 -12.39 12.77 28.26
C ALA A 174 -11.97 12.43 29.71
N LEU A 175 -10.76 12.80 30.10
CA LEU A 175 -10.26 12.64 31.47
C LEU A 175 -10.98 13.58 32.44
N ASN A 176 -11.22 14.82 32.05
CA ASN A 176 -11.96 15.79 32.86
C ASN A 176 -13.39 15.33 33.17
N GLU A 177 -14.09 14.70 32.20
CA GLU A 177 -15.44 14.16 32.41
C GLU A 177 -15.50 13.07 33.49
N ILE A 178 -14.44 12.36 33.74
CA ILE A 178 -14.32 11.35 34.80
C ILE A 178 -13.60 11.85 36.04
N GLY A 179 -13.36 13.18 36.15
CA GLY A 179 -12.76 13.82 37.30
C GLY A 179 -11.23 13.68 37.38
N ILE A 180 -10.56 13.23 36.31
CA ILE A 180 -9.10 13.14 36.25
C ILE A 180 -8.57 14.41 35.60
N ASN A 181 -7.71 15.15 36.34
CA ASN A 181 -7.05 16.35 35.86
C ASN A 181 -5.53 16.12 35.88
N SER A 182 -4.86 16.60 34.84
CA SER A 182 -3.40 16.60 34.75
C SER A 182 -2.88 18.01 34.97
N ASP A 183 -1.84 18.15 35.80
CA ASP A 183 -1.17 19.42 36.06
C ASP A 183 0.35 19.24 35.97
N GLY A 184 1.08 20.34 35.78
CA GLY A 184 2.53 20.28 35.62
C GLY A 184 3.19 21.65 35.65
N VAL A 185 4.50 21.64 35.93
CA VAL A 185 5.35 22.83 35.93
C VAL A 185 6.11 22.91 34.61
N LYS A 186 5.94 24.00 33.86
CA LYS A 186 6.62 24.23 32.58
C LYS A 186 7.81 25.16 32.76
N THR A 187 8.97 24.75 32.27
CA THR A 187 10.21 25.55 32.29
C THR A 187 10.47 26.26 30.95
N SER A 188 9.68 25.96 29.93
CA SER A 188 9.73 26.58 28.59
C SER A 188 8.40 27.22 28.23
N LYS A 189 8.45 28.25 27.39
CA LYS A 189 7.25 28.87 26.81
C LYS A 189 6.56 27.98 25.78
N ILE A 190 7.34 27.08 25.15
CA ILE A 190 6.82 26.11 24.18
C ILE A 190 6.80 24.76 24.88
N ASP A 191 5.63 24.21 25.05
CA ASP A 191 5.42 22.90 25.57
C ASP A 191 5.51 21.89 24.44
N LEU A 192 6.62 21.15 24.37
CA LEU A 192 6.87 20.08 23.41
C LEU A 192 6.72 18.70 24.06
N SER A 193 6.15 18.63 25.28
CA SER A 193 6.03 17.35 26.01
C SER A 193 5.21 16.31 25.26
N GLY A 194 4.30 16.74 24.39
CA GLY A 194 3.34 15.83 23.74
C GLY A 194 2.44 15.13 24.74
N ASP A 195 2.22 15.72 25.92
CA ASP A 195 1.35 15.15 26.95
C ASP A 195 -0.10 15.11 26.46
N ILE A 196 -0.54 13.93 26.09
CA ILE A 196 -1.89 13.66 25.59
C ILE A 196 -2.99 13.86 26.63
N THR A 197 -2.62 14.02 27.91
CA THR A 197 -3.56 14.28 29.02
C THR A 197 -3.85 15.78 29.20
N GLN A 198 -3.17 16.62 28.44
CA GLN A 198 -3.35 18.06 28.44
C GLN A 198 -3.81 18.56 27.06
N PRO A 199 -4.45 19.75 26.99
CA PRO A 199 -4.75 20.40 25.73
C PRO A 199 -3.47 20.68 24.95
N LEU A 200 -3.53 20.55 23.62
CA LEU A 200 -2.41 20.91 22.75
C LEU A 200 -2.03 22.38 22.95
N SER A 201 -0.75 22.64 23.23
CA SER A 201 -0.28 24.02 23.37
C SER A 201 -0.30 24.74 22.03
N GLU A 202 -0.57 26.05 22.05
CA GLU A 202 -0.56 26.89 20.84
C GLU A 202 0.80 26.81 20.11
N GLY A 203 1.90 26.78 20.86
CA GLY A 203 3.24 26.65 20.30
C GLY A 203 3.45 25.34 19.54
N LEU A 204 3.00 24.22 20.11
CA LEU A 204 3.09 22.91 19.47
C LEU A 204 2.12 22.82 18.27
N SER A 205 0.91 23.36 18.39
CA SER A 205 -0.05 23.43 17.29
C SER A 205 0.52 24.18 16.09
N ASN A 206 1.17 25.33 16.31
CA ASN A 206 1.80 26.12 15.25
C ASN A 206 2.97 25.40 14.58
N ILE A 207 3.75 24.63 15.33
CA ILE A 207 4.84 23.82 14.78
C ILE A 207 4.27 22.72 13.88
N ILE A 208 3.26 21.97 14.36
CA ILE A 208 2.61 20.91 13.58
C ILE A 208 1.99 21.49 12.30
N GLN A 209 1.27 22.61 12.40
CA GLN A 209 0.68 23.28 11.25
C GLN A 209 1.75 23.68 10.22
N SER A 210 2.89 24.22 10.66
CA SER A 210 4.01 24.57 9.79
C SER A 210 4.62 23.35 9.08
N GLU A 211 4.73 22.22 9.77
CA GLU A 211 5.21 20.96 9.19
C GLU A 211 4.23 20.41 8.13
N ILE A 212 2.92 20.50 8.40
CA ILE A 212 1.87 20.11 7.44
C ILE A 212 1.94 20.97 6.18
N GLU A 213 2.02 22.30 6.35
CA GLU A 213 2.13 23.23 5.22
C GLU A 213 3.42 23.03 4.41
N TYR A 214 4.53 22.79 5.08
CA TYR A 214 5.79 22.46 4.43
C TYR A 214 5.69 21.15 3.65
N GLY A 215 5.15 20.09 4.27
CA GLY A 215 4.93 18.79 3.64
C GLY A 215 4.02 18.89 2.42
N TYR A 216 2.94 19.67 2.52
CA TYR A 216 2.02 19.90 1.40
C TYR A 216 2.71 20.63 0.22
N LYS A 217 3.43 21.71 0.51
CA LYS A 217 4.23 22.43 -0.51
C LYS A 217 5.25 21.50 -1.19
N ARG A 218 5.88 20.63 -0.40
CA ARG A 218 6.80 19.64 -0.94
C ARG A 218 6.10 18.63 -1.84
N PHE A 219 4.90 18.16 -1.45
CA PHE A 219 4.14 17.21 -2.26
C PHE A 219 3.70 17.81 -3.60
N ILE A 220 3.08 18.99 -3.60
CA ILE A 220 2.70 19.64 -4.85
C ILE A 220 3.92 20.00 -5.70
N GLY A 221 5.04 20.37 -5.09
CA GLY A 221 6.29 20.64 -5.78
C GLY A 221 6.86 19.44 -6.49
N LEU A 222 6.94 18.28 -5.81
CA LEU A 222 7.42 17.04 -6.44
C LEU A 222 6.51 16.56 -7.58
N VAL A 223 5.18 16.74 -7.46
CA VAL A 223 4.24 16.41 -8.52
C VAL A 223 4.40 17.36 -9.70
N SER A 224 4.52 18.66 -9.44
CA SER A 224 4.78 19.67 -10.45
C SER A 224 6.03 19.36 -11.28
N GLU A 225 7.14 19.05 -10.62
CA GLU A 225 8.39 18.69 -11.28
C GLU A 225 8.29 17.36 -12.05
N ALA A 226 7.71 16.34 -11.42
CA ALA A 226 7.65 15.00 -12.00
C ALA A 226 6.67 14.89 -13.19
N ARG A 227 5.63 15.71 -13.21
CA ARG A 227 4.56 15.67 -14.23
C ARG A 227 4.62 16.83 -15.23
N ASP A 228 5.58 17.74 -15.07
CA ASP A 228 5.70 18.96 -15.87
C ASP A 228 4.41 19.80 -15.89
N ILE A 229 3.75 19.90 -14.71
CA ILE A 229 2.52 20.66 -14.52
C ILE A 229 2.85 21.89 -13.64
N PRO A 230 2.45 23.11 -14.01
CA PRO A 230 2.65 24.29 -13.16
C PRO A 230 2.09 24.09 -11.76
N ILE A 231 2.83 24.52 -10.74
CA ILE A 231 2.50 24.26 -9.33
C ILE A 231 1.11 24.75 -8.94
N ASP A 232 0.67 25.89 -9.49
CA ASP A 232 -0.66 26.44 -9.24
C ASP A 232 -1.78 25.55 -9.84
N GLN A 233 -1.50 24.87 -10.95
CA GLN A 233 -2.43 23.92 -11.55
C GLN A 233 -2.44 22.63 -10.72
N VAL A 234 -1.29 22.17 -10.23
CA VAL A 234 -1.23 21.04 -9.30
C VAL A 234 -2.05 21.33 -8.06
N ASP A 235 -1.91 22.53 -7.46
CA ASP A 235 -2.68 22.91 -6.27
C ASP A 235 -4.21 22.86 -6.51
N GLN A 236 -4.67 23.27 -7.71
CA GLN A 236 -6.08 23.23 -8.06
C GLN A 236 -6.67 21.81 -8.12
N ILE A 237 -5.86 20.81 -8.48
CA ILE A 237 -6.27 19.40 -8.58
C ILE A 237 -5.83 18.56 -7.37
N ALA A 238 -5.07 19.15 -6.47
CA ALA A 238 -4.58 18.57 -5.21
C ALA A 238 -5.58 18.78 -4.05
N GLN A 239 -5.11 19.26 -2.90
CA GLN A 239 -5.90 19.52 -1.69
C GLN A 239 -6.64 18.29 -1.17
N GLY A 240 -5.99 17.11 -1.28
CA GLY A 240 -6.54 15.85 -0.85
C GLY A 240 -7.63 15.25 -1.76
N ARG A 241 -7.94 15.88 -2.90
CA ARG A 241 -8.96 15.35 -3.82
C ARG A 241 -8.51 14.02 -4.43
N VAL A 242 -9.46 13.09 -4.53
CA VAL A 242 -9.29 11.80 -5.18
C VAL A 242 -9.85 11.83 -6.60
N TRP A 243 -9.22 11.06 -7.49
CA TRP A 243 -9.58 10.99 -8.90
C TRP A 243 -9.68 9.54 -9.35
N ALA A 244 -10.64 9.25 -10.22
CA ALA A 244 -10.63 8.01 -10.98
C ALA A 244 -9.45 8.02 -11.98
N GLY A 245 -8.88 6.88 -12.30
CA GLY A 245 -7.74 6.78 -13.22
C GLY A 245 -7.99 7.45 -14.58
N SER A 246 -9.22 7.37 -15.11
CA SER A 246 -9.59 8.08 -16.35
C SER A 246 -9.47 9.60 -16.19
N SER A 247 -10.03 10.18 -15.13
CA SER A 247 -9.93 11.62 -14.84
C SER A 247 -8.49 12.04 -14.51
N ALA A 248 -7.76 11.19 -13.80
CA ALA A 248 -6.34 11.44 -13.49
C ALA A 248 -5.48 11.51 -14.76
N LYS A 249 -5.80 10.72 -15.80
CA LYS A 249 -5.14 10.81 -17.10
C LYS A 249 -5.46 12.16 -17.80
N GLU A 250 -6.69 12.59 -17.78
CA GLU A 250 -7.09 13.90 -18.35
C GLU A 250 -6.39 15.08 -17.64
N LEU A 251 -6.12 14.93 -16.34
CA LEU A 251 -5.42 15.92 -15.50
C LEU A 251 -3.88 15.83 -15.60
N GLY A 252 -3.34 14.89 -16.36
CA GLY A 252 -1.89 14.69 -16.48
C GLY A 252 -1.23 13.97 -15.30
N LEU A 253 -2.01 13.47 -14.34
CA LEU A 253 -1.51 12.71 -13.19
C LEU A 253 -1.18 11.26 -13.52
N VAL A 254 -1.75 10.71 -14.60
CA VAL A 254 -1.55 9.35 -15.13
C VAL A 254 -1.23 9.47 -16.61
N ASP A 255 -0.30 8.68 -17.12
CA ASP A 255 0.09 8.69 -18.52
C ASP A 255 -0.80 7.78 -19.36
N GLU A 256 -1.02 6.55 -18.90
CA GLU A 256 -1.72 5.55 -19.69
C GLU A 256 -2.74 4.74 -18.88
N ILE A 257 -3.81 4.36 -19.59
CA ILE A 257 -4.79 3.43 -19.05
C ILE A 257 -4.43 2.01 -19.48
N GLY A 258 -4.18 1.14 -18.48
CA GLY A 258 -3.80 -0.23 -18.76
C GLY A 258 -3.63 -1.06 -17.49
N ASN A 259 -3.27 -2.33 -17.68
CA ASN A 259 -3.05 -3.29 -16.61
C ASN A 259 -1.56 -3.58 -16.40
N LEU A 260 -1.25 -4.38 -15.37
CA LEU A 260 0.13 -4.73 -15.02
C LEU A 260 0.89 -5.39 -16.21
N LYS A 261 0.24 -6.26 -16.99
CA LYS A 261 0.87 -6.92 -18.12
C LYS A 261 1.30 -5.92 -19.21
N MET A 262 0.45 -4.92 -19.44
CA MET A 262 0.77 -3.84 -20.39
C MET A 262 1.90 -2.95 -19.87
N ALA A 263 1.89 -2.63 -18.58
CA ALA A 263 2.96 -1.87 -17.93
C ALA A 263 4.31 -2.60 -17.98
N VAL A 264 4.34 -3.92 -17.76
CA VAL A 264 5.55 -4.74 -17.90
C VAL A 264 6.05 -4.73 -19.35
N LYS A 265 5.16 -4.90 -20.33
CA LYS A 265 5.53 -4.83 -21.74
C LYS A 265 6.12 -3.46 -22.09
N ARG A 266 5.50 -2.39 -21.60
CA ARG A 266 5.98 -1.03 -21.81
C ARG A 266 7.34 -0.78 -21.16
N ALA A 267 7.58 -1.35 -19.97
CA ALA A 267 8.88 -1.29 -19.32
C ALA A 267 10.00 -1.94 -20.17
N ALA A 268 9.68 -3.08 -20.83
CA ALA A 268 10.61 -3.72 -21.76
C ALA A 268 10.90 -2.83 -22.99
N GLU A 269 9.85 -2.22 -23.55
CA GLU A 269 9.98 -1.30 -24.69
C GLU A 269 10.86 -0.08 -24.35
N LEU A 270 10.63 0.54 -23.18
CA LEU A 270 11.43 1.67 -22.71
C LEU A 270 12.89 1.29 -22.42
N ALA A 271 13.10 0.05 -21.99
CA ALA A 271 14.45 -0.49 -21.74
C ALA A 271 15.12 -1.07 -23.01
N GLU A 272 14.44 -1.03 -24.16
CA GLU A 272 14.91 -1.53 -25.45
C GLU A 272 15.29 -3.03 -25.42
N ILE A 273 14.57 -3.83 -24.61
CA ILE A 273 14.77 -5.27 -24.49
C ILE A 273 13.61 -6.03 -25.11
N THR A 274 13.92 -7.07 -25.91
CA THR A 274 12.94 -7.91 -26.60
C THR A 274 12.73 -9.27 -25.91
N GLU A 275 13.80 -9.83 -25.36
CA GLU A 275 13.79 -11.09 -24.63
C GLU A 275 14.10 -10.82 -23.16
N TYR A 276 13.13 -11.04 -22.30
CA TYR A 276 13.26 -10.76 -20.86
C TYR A 276 12.46 -11.74 -20.03
N SER A 277 12.89 -11.89 -18.78
CA SER A 277 12.12 -12.55 -17.75
C SER A 277 11.57 -11.52 -16.74
N THR A 278 10.41 -11.82 -16.16
CA THR A 278 9.89 -11.03 -15.04
C THR A 278 10.11 -11.79 -13.75
N TYR A 279 10.58 -11.09 -12.72
CA TYR A 279 10.68 -11.67 -11.39
C TYR A 279 10.10 -10.73 -10.33
N TYR A 280 9.65 -11.32 -9.25
CA TYR A 280 9.07 -10.62 -8.12
C TYR A 280 10.06 -10.74 -6.96
N PRO A 281 10.81 -9.68 -6.64
CA PRO A 281 11.65 -9.68 -5.45
C PRO A 281 10.77 -9.92 -4.22
N ILE A 282 11.14 -10.90 -3.41
CA ILE A 282 10.40 -11.29 -2.21
C ILE A 282 11.25 -10.90 -1.00
N GLN A 283 10.63 -10.23 -0.04
CA GLN A 283 11.27 -10.01 1.25
C GLN A 283 11.59 -11.36 1.89
N THR A 284 12.87 -11.60 2.16
CA THR A 284 13.28 -12.73 2.98
C THR A 284 12.85 -12.46 4.42
N VAL A 285 11.77 -13.07 4.82
CA VAL A 285 11.29 -12.95 6.21
C VAL A 285 12.21 -13.80 7.09
N ASP A 286 12.88 -13.18 8.04
CA ASP A 286 13.68 -13.89 9.04
C ASP A 286 12.76 -14.88 9.78
N TRP A 287 13.02 -16.17 9.63
CA TRP A 287 12.26 -17.24 10.27
C TRP A 287 12.25 -17.12 11.80
N ARG A 288 13.31 -16.50 12.37
CA ARG A 288 13.42 -16.24 13.80
C ARG A 288 12.42 -15.19 14.27
N ALA A 289 12.23 -14.13 13.46
CA ALA A 289 11.23 -13.11 13.73
C ALA A 289 9.79 -13.67 13.58
N GLN A 290 9.56 -14.59 12.63
CA GLN A 290 8.29 -15.31 12.52
C GLN A 290 8.03 -16.25 13.70
N LEU A 291 9.05 -16.93 14.20
CA LEU A 291 8.95 -17.76 15.40
C LEU A 291 8.64 -16.90 16.62
N ALA A 292 9.35 -15.78 16.81
CA ALA A 292 9.09 -14.84 17.90
C ALA A 292 7.64 -14.28 17.84
N LYS A 293 7.13 -13.94 16.66
CA LYS A 293 5.72 -13.54 16.46
C LYS A 293 4.73 -14.68 16.76
N ARG A 294 5.04 -15.91 16.42
CA ARG A 294 4.22 -17.07 16.80
C ARG A 294 4.18 -17.28 18.30
N PHE A 295 5.30 -17.12 19.00
CA PHE A 295 5.35 -17.23 20.46
C PHE A 295 4.69 -16.04 21.15
N SER A 296 4.80 -14.81 20.63
CA SER A 296 4.07 -13.64 21.19
C SER A 296 2.54 -13.75 20.95
N GLY A 297 2.09 -14.42 19.89
CA GLY A 297 0.68 -14.74 19.69
C GLY A 297 0.07 -15.66 20.78
N TYR A 298 0.89 -16.46 21.48
CA TYR A 298 0.45 -17.23 22.64
C TYR A 298 0.13 -16.38 23.88
N ILE A 299 0.70 -15.16 23.98
CA ILE A 299 0.35 -14.21 25.04
C ILE A 299 -1.09 -13.67 24.84
N GLY A 300 -1.58 -13.62 23.60
CA GLY A 300 -3.00 -13.33 23.28
C GLY A 300 -4.01 -14.35 23.82
N TRP A 301 -3.55 -15.49 24.33
CA TRP A 301 -4.40 -16.50 24.96
C TRP A 301 -4.80 -16.14 26.40
N ILE A 302 -4.11 -15.19 27.00
CA ILE A 302 -4.38 -14.70 28.36
C ILE A 302 -5.53 -13.66 28.38
N ILE A 303 -5.98 -13.20 27.21
CA ILE A 303 -7.15 -12.31 27.13
C ILE A 303 -8.41 -13.16 27.37
N PRO A 304 -9.18 -12.91 28.45
CA PRO A 304 -10.37 -13.69 28.75
C PRO A 304 -11.35 -13.71 27.55
N ALA A 305 -12.01 -14.86 27.31
CA ALA A 305 -12.96 -15.02 26.21
C ALA A 305 -14.06 -13.94 26.19
N TYR A 306 -14.45 -13.45 27.34
CA TYR A 306 -15.36 -12.33 27.57
C TYR A 306 -14.94 -11.03 26.84
N VAL A 307 -13.64 -10.77 26.68
CA VAL A 307 -13.13 -9.58 25.96
C VAL A 307 -13.23 -9.76 24.45
N LYS A 308 -13.16 -11.00 23.94
CA LYS A 308 -13.27 -11.30 22.50
C LYS A 308 -14.69 -11.17 21.96
N ASP A 309 -15.70 -11.38 22.79
CA ASP A 309 -17.10 -11.39 22.38
C ASP A 309 -17.80 -10.04 22.61
N ASN A 310 -17.14 -9.09 23.25
CA ASN A 310 -17.72 -7.76 23.48
C ASN A 310 -17.55 -6.89 22.23
N PHE A 311 -18.67 -6.58 21.57
CA PHE A 311 -18.75 -5.77 20.36
C PHE A 311 -18.04 -4.41 20.50
N VAL A 312 -18.20 -3.74 21.65
CA VAL A 312 -17.60 -2.42 21.90
C VAL A 312 -16.08 -2.54 22.03
N LEU A 313 -15.59 -3.52 22.81
CA LEU A 313 -14.15 -3.78 22.99
C LEU A 313 -13.50 -4.23 21.69
N ARG A 314 -14.16 -5.00 20.87
CA ARG A 314 -13.67 -5.41 19.55
C ARG A 314 -13.53 -4.22 18.61
N ASN A 315 -14.48 -3.29 18.61
CA ASN A 315 -14.38 -2.06 17.81
C ASN A 315 -13.27 -1.14 18.31
N VAL A 316 -13.10 -1.02 19.63
CA VAL A 316 -11.98 -0.27 20.22
C VAL A 316 -10.64 -0.92 19.89
N ILE A 317 -10.51 -2.25 19.97
CA ILE A 317 -9.28 -2.96 19.59
C ILE A 317 -8.98 -2.81 18.09
N ASN A 318 -10.01 -2.84 17.23
CA ASN A 318 -9.81 -2.62 15.80
C ASN A 318 -9.40 -1.17 15.51
N ALA A 319 -10.04 -0.18 16.13
CA ALA A 319 -9.65 1.22 16.02
C ALA A 319 -8.21 1.47 16.53
N LEU A 320 -7.80 0.79 17.62
CA LEU A 320 -6.42 0.86 18.12
C LEU A 320 -5.42 0.21 17.16
N LYS A 321 -5.81 -0.85 16.43
CA LYS A 321 -4.95 -1.46 15.40
C LYS A 321 -4.79 -0.55 14.18
N ASP A 322 -5.83 0.18 13.82
CA ASP A 322 -5.76 1.15 12.73
C ASP A 322 -4.84 2.32 13.11
N ILE A 323 -4.88 2.76 14.38
CA ILE A 323 -3.96 3.75 14.94
C ILE A 323 -2.50 3.23 14.98
N ASP A 324 -2.29 1.93 15.28
CA ASP A 324 -0.96 1.31 15.31
C ASP A 324 -0.28 1.28 13.92
N GLN A 325 -1.06 1.40 12.84
CA GLN A 325 -0.55 1.58 11.48
C GLN A 325 -0.05 3.01 11.21
N LEU A 326 -0.44 3.97 12.03
CA LEU A 326 0.00 5.35 11.95
C LEU A 326 1.25 5.52 12.84
N ASN A 327 2.40 5.03 12.37
CA ASN A 327 3.64 4.99 13.14
C ASN A 327 4.71 6.01 12.70
N ASP A 328 4.32 7.02 11.93
CA ASP A 328 5.26 8.08 11.57
C ASP A 328 5.76 8.81 12.82
N PRO A 329 7.09 8.94 13.04
CA PRO A 329 7.67 9.55 14.24
C PRO A 329 7.25 11.02 14.47
N LYS A 330 6.83 11.72 13.42
CA LYS A 330 6.33 13.09 13.48
C LYS A 330 4.80 13.17 13.51
N GLY A 331 4.09 12.03 13.36
CA GLY A 331 2.65 11.98 13.26
C GLY A 331 2.09 12.62 11.98
N ILE A 332 2.88 12.64 10.89
CA ILE A 332 2.52 13.30 9.63
C ILE A 332 2.30 12.25 8.55
N TYR A 333 1.13 12.28 7.92
CA TYR A 333 0.69 11.23 7.02
C TYR A 333 0.25 11.77 5.66
N VAL A 334 0.49 10.95 4.64
CA VAL A 334 -0.06 11.05 3.30
C VAL A 334 -0.90 9.80 3.05
N ILE A 335 -2.13 9.83 3.48
CA ILE A 335 -3.08 8.70 3.39
C ILE A 335 -4.40 9.18 2.81
N CYS A 336 -5.04 8.35 2.00
CA CYS A 336 -6.36 8.62 1.49
C CYS A 336 -7.41 8.12 2.49
N GLU A 337 -8.12 9.03 3.17
CA GLU A 337 -9.13 8.69 4.18
C GLU A 337 -10.37 8.01 3.58
N ASP A 338 -10.72 8.37 2.33
CA ASP A 338 -11.91 7.85 1.64
C ASP A 338 -11.61 6.61 0.77
N CYS A 339 -10.36 6.12 0.77
CA CYS A 339 -9.99 4.96 -0.05
C CYS A 339 -10.19 3.65 0.72
N PRO A 340 -10.95 2.68 0.18
CA PRO A 340 -11.04 1.35 0.78
C PRO A 340 -9.65 0.65 0.69
N ILE A 341 -9.17 0.17 1.81
CA ILE A 341 -7.91 -0.57 1.95
C ILE A 341 -8.16 -2.08 1.75
#